data_dd6c2dfa3824d551c25db3e8b67003f6
#
_entry.id   dd6c2dfa3824d551c25db3e8b67003f6
#
_cell.length_a   1.000
_cell.length_b   1.000
_cell.length_c   1.000
_cell.angle_alpha   90.00
_cell.angle_beta   90.00
_cell.angle_gamma   90.00
#
_symmetry.space_group_name_H-M   'P 1'
#
loop_
_entity.id
_entity.type
_entity.pdbx_description
1 polymer ?
#
loop_
_entity_poly.entity_id
_entity_poly.type
_entity_poly.pdbx_seq_one_letter_code
_entity_poly.pdbx_strand_id
1 'polypeptide(L)'
;IVLGDYINDLQFLDESFEAANMRLKYANALGRLGVLYNLKEQKVIPEQLLDHNDALNQALDNDDLEYAVEETKTILIVLQGQMLPSAFCMLFLKNIASMFLQYMVEHGFSKQQIDQTYEDIQRFFTKFESIAEAADYISDLMRIIQEKYHAIPKRARKIAEQAREIIHNEFATDISLQ
;
A
#
# COMPACT_ATOMS: atom_id res chain seq x y z
N ILE A 1 -3.34 11.98 24.86
CA ILE A 1 -4.61 12.65 25.21
C ILE A 1 -5.31 13.00 23.90
N VAL A 2 -6.57 12.68 23.79
CA VAL A 2 -7.41 13.04 22.66
C VAL A 2 -8.55 13.92 23.19
N LEU A 3 -8.80 15.01 22.48
CA LEU A 3 -9.87 15.96 22.84
C LEU A 3 -11.00 15.85 21.82
N GLY A 4 -12.23 15.88 22.31
CA GLY A 4 -13.44 16.06 21.51
C GLY A 4 -13.53 17.47 20.94
N ASP A 5 -14.64 17.75 20.27
CA ASP A 5 -14.92 19.09 19.78
C ASP A 5 -15.39 19.99 20.93
N TYR A 6 -15.08 21.30 20.82
CA TYR A 6 -15.60 22.27 21.76
C TYR A 6 -17.12 22.40 21.59
N ILE A 7 -17.86 22.29 22.69
CA ILE A 7 -19.32 22.38 22.70
C ILE A 7 -19.74 23.50 23.65
N ASN A 8 -20.78 24.24 23.28
CA ASN A 8 -21.37 25.29 24.08
C ASN A 8 -22.62 24.82 24.85
N ASP A 9 -23.14 23.63 24.52
CA ASP A 9 -24.35 23.08 25.12
C ASP A 9 -24.15 21.59 25.40
N LEU A 10 -24.62 21.15 26.58
CA LEU A 10 -24.50 19.75 27.05
C LEU A 10 -25.25 18.75 26.15
N GLN A 11 -26.24 19.18 25.39
CA GLN A 11 -26.94 18.31 24.46
C GLN A 11 -26.03 17.74 23.34
N PHE A 12 -24.87 18.38 23.08
CA PHE A 12 -23.88 17.94 22.08
C PHE A 12 -22.71 17.16 22.69
N LEU A 13 -22.83 16.76 23.98
CA LEU A 13 -21.77 16.03 24.68
C LEU A 13 -21.43 14.71 23.99
N ASP A 14 -22.45 13.98 23.53
CA ASP A 14 -22.27 12.70 22.84
C ASP A 14 -21.50 12.87 21.52
N GLU A 15 -21.79 13.92 20.78
CA GLU A 15 -21.08 14.22 19.52
C GLU A 15 -19.59 14.51 19.78
N SER A 16 -19.29 15.30 20.83
CA SER A 16 -17.90 15.59 21.22
C SER A 16 -17.17 14.34 21.69
N PHE A 17 -17.85 13.44 22.41
CA PHE A 17 -17.29 12.17 22.85
C PHE A 17 -17.03 11.22 21.67
N GLU A 18 -17.95 11.12 20.73
CA GLU A 18 -17.75 10.33 19.51
C GLU A 18 -16.58 10.85 18.67
N ALA A 19 -16.46 12.18 18.52
CA ALA A 19 -15.32 12.80 17.84
C ALA A 19 -13.98 12.46 18.53
N ALA A 20 -13.94 12.48 19.86
CA ALA A 20 -12.76 12.09 20.62
C ALA A 20 -12.41 10.61 20.41
N ASN A 21 -13.42 9.73 20.45
CA ASN A 21 -13.23 8.29 20.22
C ASN A 21 -12.72 7.98 18.80
N MET A 22 -13.26 8.68 17.80
CA MET A 22 -12.77 8.54 16.40
C MET A 22 -11.31 8.94 16.30
N ARG A 23 -10.93 10.09 16.87
CA ARG A 23 -9.55 10.58 16.89
C ARG A 23 -8.62 9.62 17.61
N LEU A 24 -9.06 9.01 18.70
CA LEU A 24 -8.30 8.01 19.45
C LEU A 24 -8.05 6.75 18.59
N LYS A 25 -9.08 6.23 17.94
CA LYS A 25 -8.97 5.08 17.04
C LYS A 25 -8.00 5.37 15.90
N TYR A 26 -8.10 6.57 15.33
CA TYR A 26 -7.22 7.00 14.26
C TYR A 26 -5.75 7.16 14.72
N ALA A 27 -5.52 7.78 15.88
CA ALA A 27 -4.20 7.90 16.47
C ALA A 27 -3.55 6.54 16.71
N ASN A 28 -4.31 5.59 17.24
CA ASN A 28 -3.85 4.24 17.48
C ASN A 28 -3.52 3.53 16.16
N ALA A 29 -4.40 3.65 15.14
CA ALA A 29 -4.18 3.06 13.83
C ALA A 29 -2.92 3.61 13.12
N LEU A 30 -2.61 4.90 13.31
CA LEU A 30 -1.39 5.52 12.78
C LEU A 30 -0.13 5.27 13.63
N GLY A 31 -0.28 4.69 14.84
CA GLY A 31 0.83 4.59 15.79
C GLY A 31 1.31 5.95 16.32
N ARG A 32 0.48 7.01 16.22
CA ARG A 32 0.85 8.37 16.64
C ARG A 32 0.59 8.57 18.13
N LEU A 33 1.61 9.07 18.82
CA LEU A 33 1.51 9.52 20.21
C LEU A 33 1.48 11.05 20.24
N GLY A 34 0.54 11.64 20.99
CA GLY A 34 0.48 13.09 21.14
C GLY A 34 -0.95 13.61 21.32
N VAL A 35 -1.12 14.93 21.15
CA VAL A 35 -2.43 15.59 21.22
C VAL A 35 -2.92 15.85 19.80
N LEU A 36 -4.11 15.33 19.49
CA LEU A 36 -4.74 15.53 18.18
C LEU A 36 -5.87 16.53 18.32
N TYR A 37 -5.82 17.60 17.53
CA TYR A 37 -6.81 18.67 17.49
C TYR A 37 -7.48 18.71 16.12
N ASN A 38 -8.77 19.03 16.09
CA ASN A 38 -9.54 19.45 14.90
C ASN A 38 -9.32 18.60 13.64
N LEU A 39 -8.97 17.33 13.81
CA LEU A 39 -8.87 16.42 12.67
C LEU A 39 -10.30 16.05 12.24
N LYS A 40 -10.69 16.47 11.06
CA LYS A 40 -11.95 16.02 10.44
C LYS A 40 -11.67 14.77 9.61
N GLU A 41 -12.50 13.75 9.80
CA GLU A 41 -12.43 12.56 8.96
C GLU A 41 -12.69 12.94 7.50
N GLN A 42 -11.78 12.57 6.60
CA GLN A 42 -12.03 12.72 5.18
C GLN A 42 -12.93 11.58 4.70
N LYS A 43 -14.14 11.95 4.25
CA LYS A 43 -15.10 10.99 3.68
C LYS A 43 -14.82 10.67 2.21
N VAL A 44 -13.95 11.43 1.58
CA VAL A 44 -13.59 11.30 0.17
C VAL A 44 -12.13 10.87 0.06
N ILE A 45 -11.88 9.85 -0.73
CA ILE A 45 -10.52 9.41 -1.05
C ILE A 45 -9.83 10.54 -1.80
N PRO A 46 -8.64 10.98 -1.38
CA PRO A 46 -7.91 12.03 -2.08
C PRO A 46 -7.59 11.60 -3.52
N GLU A 47 -7.90 12.46 -4.47
CA GLU A 47 -7.60 12.23 -5.90
C GLU A 47 -6.10 11.94 -6.10
N GLN A 48 -5.24 12.70 -5.41
CA GLN A 48 -3.79 12.49 -5.42
C GLN A 48 -3.38 11.06 -5.05
N LEU A 49 -4.10 10.39 -4.14
CA LEU A 49 -3.78 9.01 -3.76
C LEU A 49 -4.06 8.04 -4.91
N LEU A 50 -5.10 8.32 -5.70
CA LEU A 50 -5.43 7.52 -6.88
C LEU A 50 -4.42 7.77 -7.99
N ASP A 51 -4.04 9.03 -8.23
CA ASP A 51 -3.03 9.38 -9.23
C ASP A 51 -1.68 8.70 -8.95
N HIS A 52 -1.22 8.71 -7.70
CA HIS A 52 0.01 8.02 -7.29
C HIS A 52 -0.11 6.50 -7.38
N ASN A 53 -1.28 5.94 -7.11
CA ASN A 53 -1.51 4.50 -7.28
C ASN A 53 -1.46 4.09 -8.76
N ASP A 54 -2.01 4.90 -9.65
CA ASP A 54 -1.95 4.68 -11.09
C ASP A 54 -0.52 4.82 -11.61
N ALA A 55 0.22 5.82 -11.13
CA ALA A 55 1.64 6.01 -11.44
C ALA A 55 2.50 4.81 -10.94
N LEU A 56 2.21 4.29 -9.75
CA LEU A 56 2.84 3.08 -9.23
C LEU A 56 2.59 1.86 -10.14
N ASN A 57 1.34 1.64 -10.54
CA ASN A 57 1.00 0.54 -11.46
C ASN A 57 1.78 0.67 -12.77
N GLN A 58 1.76 1.86 -13.38
CA GLN A 58 2.49 2.12 -14.63
C GLN A 58 4.00 1.92 -14.50
N ALA A 59 4.58 2.31 -13.36
CA ALA A 59 6.00 2.11 -13.08
C ALA A 59 6.35 0.62 -13.02
N LEU A 60 5.54 -0.19 -12.33
CA LEU A 60 5.74 -1.64 -12.23
C LEU A 60 5.56 -2.32 -13.58
N ASP A 61 4.57 -1.93 -14.37
CA ASP A 61 4.33 -2.45 -15.72
C ASP A 61 5.48 -2.14 -16.69
N ASN A 62 6.13 -0.99 -16.51
CA ASN A 62 7.27 -0.55 -17.31
C ASN A 62 8.65 -1.04 -16.79
N ASP A 63 8.68 -1.89 -15.76
CA ASP A 63 9.90 -2.36 -15.09
C ASP A 63 10.76 -1.21 -14.49
N ASP A 64 10.11 -0.08 -14.15
CA ASP A 64 10.76 1.04 -13.47
C ASP A 64 10.58 0.93 -11.95
N LEU A 65 11.33 -0.01 -11.36
CA LEU A 65 11.24 -0.29 -9.94
C LEU A 65 11.69 0.90 -9.07
N GLU A 66 12.60 1.75 -9.55
CA GLU A 66 13.04 2.93 -8.82
C GLU A 66 11.91 3.95 -8.70
N TYR A 67 11.22 4.23 -9.79
CA TYR A 67 10.06 5.12 -9.79
C TYR A 67 8.90 4.53 -8.99
N ALA A 68 8.64 3.22 -9.08
CA ALA A 68 7.65 2.52 -8.27
C ALA A 68 7.89 2.69 -6.76
N VAL A 69 9.16 2.64 -6.32
CA VAL A 69 9.55 2.88 -4.93
C VAL A 69 9.27 4.32 -4.51
N GLU A 70 9.57 5.32 -5.34
CA GLU A 70 9.30 6.72 -5.03
C GLU A 70 7.79 7.02 -4.96
N GLU A 71 6.99 6.49 -5.88
CA GLU A 71 5.53 6.62 -5.84
C GLU A 71 4.94 5.97 -4.59
N THR A 72 5.43 4.80 -4.21
CA THR A 72 4.99 4.14 -2.99
C THR A 72 5.32 4.96 -1.74
N LYS A 73 6.51 5.55 -1.64
CA LYS A 73 6.87 6.45 -0.52
C LYS A 73 5.90 7.63 -0.44
N THR A 74 5.56 8.23 -1.58
CA THR A 74 4.60 9.34 -1.65
C THR A 74 3.22 8.90 -1.17
N ILE A 75 2.74 7.74 -1.60
CA ILE A 75 1.49 7.14 -1.12
C ILE A 75 1.52 6.95 0.41
N LEU A 76 2.60 6.39 0.96
CA LEU A 76 2.73 6.17 2.40
C LEU A 76 2.71 7.48 3.19
N ILE A 77 3.34 8.54 2.69
CA ILE A 77 3.29 9.88 3.28
C ILE A 77 1.87 10.42 3.29
N VAL A 78 1.14 10.29 2.16
CA VAL A 78 -0.26 10.73 2.06
C VAL A 78 -1.15 9.96 3.03
N LEU A 79 -1.02 8.63 3.09
CA LEU A 79 -1.80 7.79 4.01
C LEU A 79 -1.56 8.13 5.48
N GLN A 80 -0.31 8.44 5.85
CA GLN A 80 0.04 8.84 7.22
C GLN A 80 -0.35 10.28 7.54
N GLY A 81 -0.41 11.14 6.52
CA GLY A 81 -0.69 12.58 6.68
C GLY A 81 -2.16 12.92 6.76
N GLN A 82 -3.05 12.07 6.26
CA GLN A 82 -4.48 12.33 6.15
C GLN A 82 -5.32 11.46 7.09
N MET A 83 -6.48 11.99 7.49
CA MET A 83 -7.44 11.28 8.33
C MET A 83 -8.37 10.40 7.50
N LEU A 84 -7.81 9.34 6.92
CA LEU A 84 -8.58 8.35 6.17
C LEU A 84 -9.07 7.22 7.10
N PRO A 85 -10.21 6.57 6.79
CA PRO A 85 -10.66 5.41 7.54
C PRO A 85 -9.57 4.33 7.60
N SER A 86 -9.28 3.82 8.80
CA SER A 86 -8.21 2.83 8.98
C SER A 86 -8.39 1.57 8.12
N ALA A 87 -9.64 1.11 7.96
CA ALA A 87 -9.96 -0.01 7.09
C ALA A 87 -9.59 0.24 5.62
N PHE A 88 -9.76 1.48 5.15
CA PHE A 88 -9.36 1.88 3.80
C PHE A 88 -7.83 1.87 3.67
N CYS A 89 -7.11 2.52 4.60
CA CYS A 89 -5.64 2.52 4.58
C CYS A 89 -5.08 1.10 4.59
N MET A 90 -5.68 0.22 5.37
CA MET A 90 -5.35 -1.20 5.45
C MET A 90 -5.49 -1.92 4.13
N LEU A 91 -6.65 -1.75 3.50
CA LEU A 91 -6.93 -2.36 2.20
C LEU A 91 -5.95 -1.84 1.15
N PHE A 92 -5.66 -0.56 1.18
CA PHE A 92 -4.73 0.09 0.25
C PHE A 92 -3.30 -0.43 0.40
N LEU A 93 -2.80 -0.55 1.64
CA LEU A 93 -1.47 -1.10 1.91
C LEU A 93 -1.34 -2.57 1.51
N LYS A 94 -2.40 -3.37 1.71
CA LYS A 94 -2.45 -4.75 1.21
C LYS A 94 -2.41 -4.81 -0.31
N ASN A 95 -3.10 -3.89 -0.98
CA ASN A 95 -3.06 -3.80 -2.43
C ASN A 95 -1.64 -3.51 -2.93
N ILE A 96 -0.94 -2.53 -2.34
CA ILE A 96 0.46 -2.23 -2.68
C ILE A 96 1.35 -3.48 -2.49
N ALA A 97 1.23 -4.18 -1.36
CA ALA A 97 2.00 -5.40 -1.14
C ALA A 97 1.71 -6.48 -2.21
N SER A 98 0.46 -6.60 -2.63
CA SER A 98 0.04 -7.53 -3.69
C SER A 98 0.61 -7.15 -5.05
N MET A 99 0.66 -5.85 -5.39
CA MET A 99 1.27 -5.35 -6.63
C MET A 99 2.76 -5.69 -6.70
N PHE A 100 3.50 -5.51 -5.61
CA PHE A 100 4.90 -5.91 -5.54
C PHE A 100 5.10 -7.43 -5.62
N LEU A 101 4.20 -8.21 -5.04
CA LEU A 101 4.23 -9.67 -5.18
C LEU A 101 3.99 -10.09 -6.64
N GLN A 102 3.04 -9.46 -7.32
CA GLN A 102 2.79 -9.69 -8.75
C GLN A 102 4.00 -9.31 -9.59
N TYR A 103 4.62 -8.17 -9.33
CA TYR A 103 5.87 -7.78 -9.96
C TYR A 103 6.96 -8.87 -9.83
N MET A 104 7.11 -9.46 -8.64
CA MET A 104 8.07 -10.57 -8.44
C MET A 104 7.76 -11.79 -9.33
N VAL A 105 6.46 -12.13 -9.47
CA VAL A 105 6.03 -13.24 -10.33
C VAL A 105 6.42 -12.99 -11.78
N GLU A 106 6.25 -11.77 -12.26
CA GLU A 106 6.46 -11.39 -13.66
C GLU A 106 7.93 -11.16 -14.03
N HIS A 107 8.80 -10.88 -13.04
CA HIS A 107 10.18 -10.43 -13.29
C HIS A 107 11.26 -11.46 -12.89
N GLY A 108 10.92 -12.73 -12.91
CA GLY A 108 11.90 -13.82 -12.84
C GLY A 108 12.45 -14.12 -11.44
N PHE A 109 11.74 -13.72 -10.40
CA PHE A 109 12.04 -14.19 -9.05
C PHE A 109 11.78 -15.70 -8.94
N SER A 110 12.57 -16.40 -8.12
CA SER A 110 12.34 -17.82 -7.91
C SER A 110 11.04 -18.08 -7.16
N LYS A 111 10.41 -19.23 -7.42
CA LYS A 111 9.20 -19.64 -6.69
C LYS A 111 9.40 -19.57 -5.17
N GLN A 112 10.55 -20.01 -4.67
CA GLN A 112 10.85 -19.96 -3.24
C GLN A 112 10.83 -18.51 -2.69
N GLN A 113 11.35 -17.54 -3.43
CA GLN A 113 11.32 -16.12 -3.04
C GLN A 113 9.90 -15.58 -3.02
N ILE A 114 9.10 -15.94 -4.00
CA ILE A 114 7.69 -15.53 -4.11
C ILE A 114 6.87 -16.13 -2.95
N ASP A 115 6.96 -17.45 -2.73
CA ASP A 115 6.24 -18.15 -1.67
C ASP A 115 6.60 -17.56 -0.30
N GLN A 116 7.90 -17.35 -0.04
CA GLN A 116 8.37 -16.76 1.22
C GLN A 116 7.83 -15.33 1.41
N THR A 117 7.87 -14.49 0.39
CA THR A 117 7.37 -13.13 0.45
C THR A 117 5.85 -13.12 0.69
N TYR A 118 5.12 -14.00 0.01
CA TYR A 118 3.67 -14.14 0.23
C TYR A 118 3.34 -14.53 1.68
N GLU A 119 4.04 -15.52 2.24
CA GLU A 119 3.85 -15.94 3.63
C GLU A 119 4.16 -14.82 4.62
N ASP A 120 5.22 -14.06 4.38
CA ASP A 120 5.62 -12.92 5.22
C ASP A 120 4.57 -11.79 5.16
N ILE A 121 4.04 -11.47 3.97
CA ILE A 121 2.92 -10.52 3.80
C ILE A 121 1.70 -10.99 4.58
N GLN A 122 1.28 -12.25 4.41
CA GLN A 122 0.12 -12.79 5.11
C GLN A 122 0.29 -12.75 6.63
N ARG A 123 1.46 -13.16 7.12
CA ARG A 123 1.78 -13.16 8.55
C ARG A 123 1.76 -11.75 9.13
N PHE A 124 2.36 -10.78 8.41
CA PHE A 124 2.41 -9.39 8.84
C PHE A 124 1.00 -8.80 8.94
N PHE A 125 0.23 -8.85 7.87
CA PHE A 125 -1.12 -8.27 7.82
C PHE A 125 -2.17 -8.98 8.71
N THR A 126 -1.82 -10.10 9.34
CA THR A 126 -2.64 -10.76 10.35
C THR A 126 -2.40 -10.18 11.76
N LYS A 127 -1.24 -9.58 12.01
CA LYS A 127 -0.78 -9.23 13.37
C LYS A 127 -0.49 -7.75 13.58
N PHE A 128 -0.39 -6.94 12.52
CA PHE A 128 0.03 -5.55 12.68
C PHE A 128 -1.02 -4.71 13.44
N GLU A 129 -0.55 -3.70 14.16
CA GLU A 129 -1.37 -2.91 15.08
C GLU A 129 -1.59 -1.47 14.59
N SER A 130 -0.78 -0.96 13.65
CA SER A 130 -0.89 0.42 13.19
C SER A 130 -0.53 0.61 11.71
N ILE A 131 -1.08 1.67 11.10
CA ILE A 131 -0.75 2.08 9.72
C ILE A 131 0.73 2.47 9.60
N ALA A 132 1.32 3.04 10.65
CA ALA A 132 2.74 3.37 10.67
C ALA A 132 3.60 2.10 10.55
N GLU A 133 3.30 1.07 11.34
CA GLU A 133 3.98 -0.22 11.26
C GLU A 133 3.81 -0.87 9.88
N ALA A 134 2.61 -0.78 9.29
CA ALA A 134 2.36 -1.30 7.96
C ALA A 134 3.11 -0.52 6.87
N ALA A 135 3.26 0.80 7.01
CA ALA A 135 4.06 1.63 6.11
C ALA A 135 5.55 1.28 6.19
N ASP A 136 6.07 1.07 7.40
CA ASP A 136 7.46 0.63 7.61
C ASP A 136 7.70 -0.74 6.97
N TYR A 137 6.76 -1.68 7.16
CA TYR A 137 6.83 -2.99 6.53
C TYR A 137 6.85 -2.92 5.00
N ILE A 138 5.97 -2.11 4.39
CA ILE A 138 5.94 -1.92 2.94
C ILE A 138 7.28 -1.32 2.45
N SER A 139 7.84 -0.36 3.18
CA SER A 139 9.14 0.24 2.86
C SER A 139 10.27 -0.79 2.88
N ASP A 140 10.29 -1.67 3.88
CA ASP A 140 11.25 -2.78 3.96
C ASP A 140 11.03 -3.83 2.87
N LEU A 141 9.78 -4.16 2.55
CA LEU A 141 9.43 -5.08 1.48
C LEU A 141 9.97 -4.57 0.13
N MET A 142 9.75 -3.29 -0.19
CA MET A 142 10.27 -2.67 -1.42
C MET A 142 11.79 -2.76 -1.50
N ARG A 143 12.49 -2.43 -0.41
CA ARG A 143 13.95 -2.49 -0.35
C ARG A 143 14.45 -3.91 -0.61
N ILE A 144 13.84 -4.91 0.02
CA ILE A 144 14.20 -6.32 -0.16
C ILE A 144 13.97 -6.77 -1.61
N ILE A 145 12.85 -6.37 -2.22
CA ILE A 145 12.54 -6.70 -3.62
C ILE A 145 13.56 -6.05 -4.55
N GLN A 146 13.87 -4.77 -4.35
CA GLN A 146 14.86 -4.03 -5.14
C GLN A 146 16.25 -4.69 -5.06
N GLU A 147 16.73 -5.03 -3.87
CA GLU A 147 18.00 -5.73 -3.67
C GLU A 147 18.02 -7.09 -4.39
N LYS A 148 16.96 -7.88 -4.22
CA LYS A 148 16.85 -9.20 -4.87
C LYS A 148 16.73 -9.08 -6.39
N TYR A 149 16.00 -8.10 -6.90
CA TYR A 149 15.87 -7.84 -8.33
C TYR A 149 17.22 -7.53 -8.98
N HIS A 150 18.04 -6.69 -8.35
CA HIS A 150 19.38 -6.39 -8.85
C HIS A 150 20.30 -7.61 -8.83
N ALA A 151 20.06 -8.58 -7.96
CA ALA A 151 20.80 -9.84 -7.90
C ALA A 151 20.39 -10.86 -8.99
N ILE A 152 19.24 -10.68 -9.65
CA ILE A 152 18.80 -11.58 -10.73
C ILE A 152 19.71 -11.37 -11.96
N PRO A 153 20.31 -12.44 -12.53
CA PRO A 153 21.13 -12.33 -13.72
C PRO A 153 20.34 -11.70 -14.88
N LYS A 154 20.97 -10.74 -15.59
CA LYS A 154 20.33 -10.04 -16.74
C LYS A 154 19.75 -11.01 -17.78
N ARG A 155 20.40 -12.18 -17.99
CA ARG A 155 19.90 -13.21 -18.91
C ARG A 155 18.56 -13.81 -18.44
N ALA A 156 18.41 -14.05 -17.15
CA ALA A 156 17.17 -14.61 -16.59
C ALA A 156 16.01 -13.60 -16.71
N ARG A 157 16.28 -12.32 -16.43
CA ARG A 157 15.30 -11.23 -16.62
C ARG A 157 14.83 -11.16 -18.07
N LYS A 158 15.75 -11.15 -19.01
CA LYS A 158 15.43 -11.12 -20.46
C LYS A 158 14.59 -12.32 -20.91
N ILE A 159 14.83 -13.52 -20.36
CA ILE A 159 14.02 -14.71 -20.66
C ILE A 159 12.60 -14.55 -20.12
N ALA A 160 12.45 -14.03 -18.90
CA ALA A 160 11.14 -13.78 -18.28
C ALA A 160 10.33 -12.73 -19.08
N GLU A 161 10.97 -11.63 -19.51
CA GLU A 161 10.36 -10.61 -20.39
C GLU A 161 9.90 -11.21 -21.71
N GLN A 162 10.74 -11.98 -22.38
CA GLN A 162 10.37 -12.64 -23.65
C GLN A 162 9.21 -13.62 -23.47
N ALA A 163 9.20 -14.39 -22.38
CA ALA A 163 8.09 -15.30 -22.08
C ALA A 163 6.78 -14.52 -21.83
N ARG A 164 6.84 -13.39 -21.10
CA ARG A 164 5.69 -12.51 -20.89
C ARG A 164 5.14 -11.94 -22.19
N GLU A 165 6.01 -11.44 -23.07
CA GLU A 165 5.60 -10.93 -24.38
C GLU A 165 4.94 -12.00 -25.25
N ILE A 166 5.48 -13.21 -25.28
CA ILE A 166 4.91 -14.34 -26.04
C ILE A 166 3.52 -14.67 -25.49
N ILE A 167 3.39 -14.83 -24.17
CA ILE A 167 2.12 -15.15 -23.53
C ILE A 167 1.10 -14.03 -23.81
N HIS A 168 1.50 -12.76 -23.68
CA HIS A 168 0.59 -11.64 -23.92
C HIS A 168 0.10 -11.58 -25.37
N ASN A 169 1.01 -11.82 -26.32
CA ASN A 169 0.69 -11.79 -27.74
C ASN A 169 -0.13 -13.01 -28.19
N GLU A 170 0.14 -14.20 -27.68
CA GLU A 170 -0.60 -15.42 -28.02
C GLU A 170 -1.99 -15.42 -27.38
N PHE A 171 -2.14 -14.98 -26.11
CA PHE A 171 -3.47 -14.84 -25.51
C PHE A 171 -4.31 -13.76 -26.17
N ALA A 172 -3.71 -12.71 -26.71
CA ALA A 172 -4.44 -11.68 -27.45
C ALA A 172 -4.95 -12.15 -28.81
N THR A 173 -4.33 -13.20 -29.40
CA THR A 173 -4.69 -13.70 -30.75
C THR A 173 -5.66 -14.88 -30.73
N ASP A 174 -5.73 -15.66 -29.65
CA ASP A 174 -6.57 -16.88 -29.56
C ASP A 174 -8.01 -16.64 -29.04
N ILE A 175 -8.40 -15.39 -28.76
CA ILE A 175 -9.77 -15.04 -28.35
C ILE A 175 -10.64 -14.59 -29.54
N SER A 176 -10.28 -14.88 -30.76
CA SER A 176 -11.24 -14.84 -31.86
C SER A 176 -12.01 -16.16 -31.92
N LEU A 177 -13.05 -16.25 -31.12
CA LEU A 177 -14.05 -17.32 -31.23
C LEU A 177 -14.64 -17.30 -32.63
N GLN A 178 -14.38 -18.36 -33.39
CA GLN A 178 -15.16 -18.74 -34.56
C GLN A 178 -16.55 -19.23 -34.10
#